data_6177d01aee2edb111614b06a1785af9e
#
_entry.id   6177d01aee2edb111614b06a1785af9e
#
_cell.length_a   1.000
_cell.length_b   1.000
_cell.length_c   1.000
_cell.angle_alpha   90.00
_cell.angle_beta   90.00
_cell.angle_gamma   90.00
#
_symmetry.space_group_name_H-M   'P 1'
#
loop_
_entity.id
_entity.type
_entity.pdbx_description
1 polymer ?
#
loop_
_entity_poly.entity_id
_entity_poly.type
_entity_poly.pdbx_seq_one_letter_code
_entity_poly.pdbx_strand_id
1 'polypeptide(L)'
;MQRGKFIVIEGIDGAGKSSVATALCNFLTEKVLEGPEWLVRSAEPGGTDKGQEIRRLLKTPGGTNIPPMAELLLFYADRAITVEEV
;
A
#
# COMPACT_ATOMS: atom_id res chain seq x y z
N MET A 1 12.00 10.88 21.80
CA MET A 1 11.84 10.24 20.50
C MET A 1 10.66 10.86 19.75
N GLN A 2 10.90 11.34 18.58
CA GLN A 2 9.83 11.92 17.78
C GLN A 2 8.98 10.83 17.15
N ARG A 3 7.69 11.09 17.11
CA ARG A 3 6.74 10.22 16.49
C ARG A 3 6.84 10.32 14.97
N GLY A 4 6.83 9.20 14.29
CA GLY A 4 6.86 9.19 12.83
C GLY A 4 5.61 9.78 12.20
N LYS A 5 5.70 10.10 10.94
CA LYS A 5 4.58 10.60 10.15
C LYS A 5 3.99 9.49 9.32
N PHE A 6 2.68 9.51 9.18
CA PHE A 6 1.93 8.57 8.36
C PHE A 6 1.30 9.35 7.20
N ILE A 7 1.76 9.05 5.98
CA ILE A 7 1.32 9.75 4.79
C ILE A 7 0.58 8.77 3.89
N VAL A 8 -0.62 9.14 3.45
CA VAL A 8 -1.45 8.31 2.58
C VAL A 8 -1.64 9.01 1.25
N ILE A 9 -1.46 8.26 0.17
CA ILE A 9 -1.75 8.73 -1.19
C ILE A 9 -2.87 7.87 -1.74
N GLU A 10 -3.99 8.51 -2.07
CA GLU A 10 -5.18 7.83 -2.57
C GLU A 10 -5.53 8.34 -3.96
N GLY A 11 -6.20 7.50 -4.72
CA GLY A 11 -6.68 7.85 -6.04
C GLY A 11 -7.15 6.61 -6.77
N ILE A 12 -7.90 6.85 -7.85
CA ILE A 12 -8.34 5.76 -8.71
C ILE A 12 -7.17 5.24 -9.54
N ASP A 13 -7.30 4.03 -10.05
CA ASP A 13 -6.30 3.45 -10.92
C ASP A 13 -6.12 4.35 -12.15
N GLY A 14 -4.87 4.58 -12.53
CA GLY A 14 -4.56 5.45 -13.65
C GLY A 14 -4.44 6.92 -13.31
N ALA A 15 -4.64 7.31 -12.05
CA ALA A 15 -4.52 8.70 -11.63
C ALA A 15 -3.06 9.17 -11.43
N GLY A 16 -2.08 8.27 -11.62
CA GLY A 16 -0.67 8.62 -11.47
C GLY A 16 -0.16 8.57 -10.04
N LYS A 17 -0.89 7.95 -9.14
CA LYS A 17 -0.49 7.93 -7.72
C LYS A 17 0.83 7.21 -7.48
N SER A 18 1.16 6.19 -8.26
CA SER A 18 2.46 5.51 -8.13
C SER A 18 3.62 6.44 -8.49
N SER A 19 3.46 7.24 -9.52
CA SER A 19 4.48 8.21 -9.92
C SER A 19 4.66 9.30 -8.86
N VAL A 20 3.55 9.78 -8.31
CA VAL A 20 3.58 10.78 -7.23
C VAL A 20 4.24 10.20 -5.99
N ALA A 21 3.89 8.97 -5.64
CA ALA A 21 4.47 8.30 -4.47
C ALA A 21 5.98 8.12 -4.63
N THR A 22 6.43 7.72 -5.81
CA THR A 22 7.86 7.55 -6.08
C THR A 22 8.60 8.89 -5.98
N ALA A 23 8.03 9.94 -6.56
CA ALA A 23 8.64 11.28 -6.49
C ALA A 23 8.71 11.77 -5.04
N LEU A 24 7.67 11.56 -4.27
CA LEU A 24 7.63 11.96 -2.86
C LEU A 24 8.66 11.18 -2.04
N CYS A 25 8.76 9.87 -2.25
CA CYS A 25 9.74 9.05 -1.54
C CYS A 25 11.16 9.52 -1.83
N ASN A 26 11.46 9.80 -3.10
CA ASN A 26 12.78 10.29 -3.48
C ASN A 26 13.07 11.64 -2.84
N PHE A 27 12.11 12.55 -2.87
CA PHE A 27 12.28 13.86 -2.27
C PHE A 27 12.53 13.75 -0.76
N LEU A 28 11.73 12.96 -0.06
CA LEU A 28 11.87 12.80 1.39
C LEU A 28 13.22 12.18 1.75
N THR A 29 13.62 11.15 1.01
CA THR A 29 14.90 10.47 1.28
C THR A 29 16.10 11.38 1.04
N GLU A 30 16.05 12.19 0.00
CA GLU A 30 17.18 13.04 -0.38
C GLU A 30 17.24 14.35 0.39
N LYS A 31 16.09 14.94 0.72
CA LYS A 31 16.02 16.32 1.20
C LYS A 31 15.60 16.48 2.65
N VAL A 32 14.90 15.51 3.22
CA VAL A 32 14.28 15.66 4.53
C VAL A 32 14.80 14.65 5.54
N LEU A 33 14.92 13.39 5.15
CA LEU A 33 15.30 12.30 6.05
C LEU A 33 16.81 12.08 6.03
N GLU A 34 17.30 11.45 7.08
CA GLU A 34 18.73 11.16 7.21
C GLU A 34 19.18 9.96 6.36
N GLY A 35 18.25 9.21 5.82
CA GLY A 35 18.56 8.07 4.98
C GLY A 35 17.31 7.29 4.62
N PRO A 36 17.43 6.37 3.65
CA PRO A 36 16.28 5.60 3.19
C PRO A 36 15.68 4.68 4.26
N GLU A 37 16.44 4.32 5.27
CA GLU A 37 15.95 3.47 6.38
C GLU A 37 14.91 4.18 7.24
N TRP A 38 14.77 5.50 7.11
CA TRP A 38 13.77 6.25 7.85
C TRP A 38 12.42 6.33 7.13
N LEU A 39 12.34 5.74 5.94
CA LEU A 39 11.13 5.74 5.14
C LEU A 39 10.67 4.31 4.86
N VAL A 40 9.42 4.02 5.17
CA VAL A 40 8.79 2.76 4.81
C VAL A 40 7.66 3.05 3.84
N ARG A 41 7.74 2.46 2.66
CA ARG A 41 6.69 2.56 1.66
C ARG A 41 5.89 1.26 1.64
N SER A 42 4.58 1.39 1.71
CA SER A 42 3.69 0.24 1.67
C SER A 42 2.48 0.54 0.81
N ALA A 43 1.66 -0.46 0.57
CA ALA A 43 0.43 -0.30 -0.21
C ALA A 43 -0.66 -1.19 0.39
N GLU A 44 -1.89 -0.77 0.23
CA GLU A 44 -3.05 -1.57 0.61
C GLU A 44 -4.08 -1.55 -0.53
N PRO A 45 -4.47 -2.70 -1.06
CA PRO A 45 -3.91 -4.01 -0.76
C PRO A 45 -2.57 -4.25 -1.44
N GLY A 46 -1.78 -5.18 -0.89
CA GLY A 46 -0.63 -5.72 -1.62
C GLY A 46 0.74 -5.22 -1.19
N GLY A 47 0.88 -4.69 0.03
CA GLY A 47 2.18 -4.23 0.52
C GLY A 47 3.09 -5.32 1.04
N THR A 48 2.61 -6.55 1.18
CA THR A 48 3.36 -7.71 1.65
C THR A 48 3.27 -8.82 0.61
N ASP A 49 4.07 -9.87 0.75
CA ASP A 49 4.03 -11.01 -0.17
C ASP A 49 2.65 -11.66 -0.17
N LYS A 50 2.08 -11.91 1.00
CA LYS A 50 0.74 -12.48 1.10
C LYS A 50 -0.31 -11.49 0.64
N GLY A 51 -0.09 -10.22 0.91
CA GLY A 51 -0.97 -9.15 0.42
C GLY A 51 -1.01 -9.07 -1.10
N GLN A 52 0.09 -9.39 -1.78
CA GLN A 52 0.12 -9.45 -3.24
C GLN A 52 -0.83 -10.53 -3.78
N GLU A 53 -0.95 -11.64 -3.09
CA GLU A 53 -1.90 -12.68 -3.48
C GLU A 53 -3.33 -12.20 -3.30
N ILE A 54 -3.61 -11.49 -2.21
CA ILE A 54 -4.93 -10.91 -1.97
C ILE A 54 -5.25 -9.87 -3.04
N ARG A 55 -4.28 -9.02 -3.37
CA ARG A 55 -4.45 -8.00 -4.41
C ARG A 55 -4.78 -8.63 -5.75
N ARG A 56 -4.14 -9.75 -6.08
CA ARG A 56 -4.41 -10.46 -7.33
C ARG A 56 -5.86 -10.92 -7.41
N LEU A 57 -6.40 -11.46 -6.32
CA LEU A 57 -7.80 -11.86 -6.26
C LEU A 57 -8.74 -10.68 -6.46
N LEU A 58 -8.44 -9.54 -5.83
CA LEU A 58 -9.28 -8.36 -5.87
C LEU A 58 -9.23 -7.64 -7.23
N LYS A 59 -8.11 -7.73 -7.92
CA LYS A 59 -7.83 -6.94 -9.13
C LYS A 59 -7.86 -7.75 -10.43
N THR A 60 -8.25 -9.02 -10.39
CA THR A 60 -8.27 -9.86 -11.58
C THR A 60 -9.33 -9.34 -12.57
N PRO A 61 -8.94 -8.94 -13.79
CA PRO A 61 -9.90 -8.43 -14.78
C PRO A 61 -10.85 -9.52 -15.25
N GLY A 62 -12.13 -9.17 -15.36
CA GLY A 62 -13.18 -10.06 -15.88
C GLY A 62 -13.40 -11.29 -15.04
N GLY A 63 -12.86 -11.27 -13.88
CA GLY A 63 -12.66 -12.49 -13.21
C GLY A 63 -13.69 -12.87 -12.19
N THR A 64 -13.23 -13.06 -11.06
CA THR A 64 -13.93 -13.62 -9.95
C THR A 64 -14.98 -12.65 -9.46
N ASN A 65 -16.22 -13.04 -9.52
CA ASN A 65 -17.29 -12.36 -8.84
C ASN A 65 -17.14 -12.66 -7.35
N ILE A 66 -16.30 -11.87 -6.70
CA ILE A 66 -16.15 -12.02 -5.25
C ILE A 66 -17.32 -11.30 -4.58
N PRO A 67 -18.09 -12.01 -3.75
CA PRO A 67 -19.20 -11.36 -3.03
C PRO A 67 -18.70 -10.17 -2.20
N PRO A 68 -19.50 -9.11 -2.06
CA PRO A 68 -19.05 -7.90 -1.34
C PRO A 68 -18.52 -8.18 0.06
N MET A 69 -19.10 -9.08 0.79
CA MET A 69 -18.63 -9.40 2.13
C MET A 69 -17.24 -10.06 2.09
N ALA A 70 -17.02 -10.95 1.12
CA ALA A 70 -15.73 -11.61 0.97
C ALA A 70 -14.66 -10.58 0.56
N GLU A 71 -15.01 -9.66 -0.32
CA GLU A 71 -14.11 -8.58 -0.72
C GLU A 71 -13.71 -7.75 0.49
N LEU A 72 -14.66 -7.35 1.31
CA LEU A 72 -14.39 -6.60 2.53
C LEU A 72 -13.45 -7.35 3.46
N LEU A 73 -13.70 -8.63 3.65
CA LEU A 73 -12.86 -9.45 4.52
C LEU A 73 -11.44 -9.61 3.97
N LEU A 74 -11.29 -9.66 2.64
CA LEU A 74 -9.97 -9.71 2.04
C LEU A 74 -9.19 -8.41 2.27
N PHE A 75 -9.85 -7.25 2.21
CA PHE A 75 -9.20 -5.99 2.54
C PHE A 75 -8.75 -5.94 3.99
N TYR A 76 -9.58 -6.45 4.90
CA TYR A 76 -9.20 -6.52 6.32
C TYR A 76 -8.06 -7.50 6.55
N ALA A 77 -8.06 -8.64 5.84
CA ALA A 77 -6.96 -9.59 5.94
C ALA A 77 -5.65 -8.97 5.48
N ASP A 78 -5.68 -8.24 4.38
CA ASP A 78 -4.51 -7.54 3.88
C ASP A 78 -3.99 -6.54 4.91
N ARG A 79 -4.87 -5.76 5.51
CA ARG A 79 -4.48 -4.81 6.54
C ARG A 79 -3.87 -5.49 7.76
N ALA A 80 -4.47 -6.60 8.19
CA ALA A 80 -3.94 -7.33 9.33
C ALA A 80 -2.52 -7.83 9.08
N ILE A 81 -2.25 -8.32 7.86
CA ILE A 81 -0.91 -8.76 7.48
C ILE A 81 0.06 -7.57 7.45
N THR A 82 -0.36 -6.46 6.88
CA THR A 82 0.47 -5.27 6.79
C THR A 82 0.84 -4.75 8.18
N VAL A 83 -0.12 -4.68 9.08
CA VAL A 83 0.12 -4.21 10.46
C VAL A 83 1.12 -5.11 11.17
N GLU A 84 1.04 -6.42 10.94
CA GLU A 84 1.95 -7.38 11.58
C GLU A 84 3.36 -7.31 11.01
N GLU A 85 3.50 -7.12 9.70
CA GLU A 85 4.80 -7.21 9.03
C GLU A 85 5.50 -5.87 8.81
N VAL A 86 4.74 -4.81 8.78
CA VAL A 86 5.28 -3.47 8.56
C VAL A 86 5.25 -2.66 9.85
#